data_c38a0870c27e66f31bca53addc31da3a
#
_entry.id   c38a0870c27e66f31bca53addc31da3a
#
_cell.length_a   1.000
_cell.length_b   1.000
_cell.length_c   1.000
_cell.angle_alpha   90.00
_cell.angle_beta   90.00
_cell.angle_gamma   90.00
#
_symmetry.space_group_name_H-M   'P 1'
#
loop_
_entity.id
_entity.type
_entity.pdbx_description
1 polymer ?
#
loop_
_entity_poly.entity_id
_entity_poly.type
_entity_poly.pdbx_seq_one_letter_code
_entity_poly.pdbx_strand_id
1 'polypeptide(L)'
;MFTIGITKGRWNSMLTALQQFKDDYAKNQPMWRVLPEFVQKYPRYEKMGLADLCLHIHQLYAKFDIARLTTEVYLSDMVPVMKPSDAYAHIALRKTERVEIDELEGRVSVGMVTPYPPGIPLLVPGEVFNRKVVDYLKFSREFNAQCPGFETDVHGLVGELGDDGKMHYYADCVQGQLSP
;
A
#
# COMPACT_ATOMS: atom_id res chain seq x y z
N MET A 1 -13.06 1.88 -15.17
CA MET A 1 -12.82 1.17 -16.45
C MET A 1 -14.05 1.34 -17.32
N PHE A 2 -13.89 1.89 -18.52
CA PHE A 2 -14.98 2.05 -19.47
C PHE A 2 -15.03 0.83 -20.38
N THR A 3 -16.15 0.11 -20.38
CA THR A 3 -16.33 -1.09 -21.19
C THR A 3 -17.45 -0.88 -22.20
N ILE A 4 -17.46 -1.69 -23.24
CA ILE A 4 -18.56 -1.74 -24.22
C ILE A 4 -19.86 -2.07 -23.46
N GLY A 5 -20.92 -1.24 -23.65
CA GLY A 5 -22.20 -1.42 -22.97
C GLY A 5 -22.46 -0.47 -21.78
N ILE A 6 -21.58 0.51 -21.53
CA ILE A 6 -21.90 1.60 -20.60
C ILE A 6 -23.03 2.45 -21.19
N THR A 7 -24.15 2.51 -20.45
CA THR A 7 -25.31 3.29 -20.86
C THR A 7 -25.11 4.78 -20.62
N LYS A 8 -25.84 5.63 -21.36
CA LYS A 8 -25.84 7.09 -21.15
C LYS A 8 -26.21 7.46 -19.72
N GLY A 9 -27.11 6.71 -19.07
CA GLY A 9 -27.50 6.93 -17.68
C GLY A 9 -26.31 6.74 -16.71
N ARG A 10 -25.50 5.70 -16.91
CA ARG A 10 -24.29 5.48 -16.09
C ARG A 10 -23.24 6.56 -16.29
N TRP A 11 -23.06 7.07 -17.49
CA TRP A 11 -22.21 8.23 -17.77
C TRP A 11 -22.67 9.48 -17.02
N ASN A 12 -23.98 9.79 -17.09
CA ASN A 12 -24.53 10.93 -16.39
C ASN A 12 -24.39 10.79 -14.86
N SER A 13 -24.61 9.59 -14.32
CA SER A 13 -24.41 9.34 -12.88
C SER A 13 -22.97 9.59 -12.45
N MET A 14 -21.99 9.13 -13.24
CA MET A 14 -20.58 9.39 -12.96
C MET A 14 -20.26 10.89 -13.03
N LEU A 15 -20.73 11.59 -14.07
CA LEU A 15 -20.49 13.03 -14.22
C LEU A 15 -21.08 13.80 -13.04
N THR A 16 -22.31 13.46 -12.63
CA THR A 16 -22.97 14.07 -11.47
C THR A 16 -22.19 13.83 -10.19
N ALA A 17 -21.69 12.60 -9.96
CA ALA A 17 -20.88 12.27 -8.79
C ALA A 17 -19.56 13.07 -8.76
N LEU A 18 -18.89 13.23 -9.90
CA LEU A 18 -17.67 14.04 -10.00
C LEU A 18 -17.94 15.54 -9.77
N GLN A 19 -19.05 16.06 -10.26
CA GLN A 19 -19.47 17.44 -10.02
C GLN A 19 -19.78 17.66 -8.53
N GLN A 20 -20.50 16.72 -7.91
CA GLN A 20 -20.79 16.77 -6.47
C GLN A 20 -19.51 16.73 -5.65
N PHE A 21 -18.58 15.82 -5.96
CA PHE A 21 -17.28 15.76 -5.29
C PHE A 21 -16.51 17.08 -5.39
N LYS A 22 -16.47 17.68 -6.59
CA LYS A 22 -15.83 18.99 -6.80
C LYS A 22 -16.45 20.08 -5.93
N ASP A 23 -17.78 20.11 -5.83
CA ASP A 23 -18.49 21.11 -5.03
C ASP A 23 -18.27 20.89 -3.53
N ASP A 24 -18.29 19.64 -3.08
CA ASP A 24 -18.02 19.28 -1.67
C ASP A 24 -16.59 19.60 -1.28
N TYR A 25 -15.62 19.33 -2.17
CA TYR A 25 -14.22 19.70 -1.98
C TYR A 25 -14.04 21.23 -1.91
N ALA A 26 -14.63 21.99 -2.86
CA ALA A 26 -14.49 23.43 -2.91
C ALA A 26 -15.10 24.13 -1.67
N LYS A 27 -16.16 23.54 -1.10
CA LYS A 27 -16.83 24.03 0.11
C LYS A 27 -16.23 23.44 1.40
N ASN A 28 -15.23 22.59 1.29
CA ASN A 28 -14.65 21.84 2.41
C ASN A 28 -15.74 21.16 3.27
N GLN A 29 -16.68 20.47 2.61
CA GLN A 29 -17.79 19.84 3.32
C GLN A 29 -17.28 18.82 4.35
N PRO A 30 -17.89 18.75 5.55
CA PRO A 30 -17.47 17.84 6.58
C PRO A 30 -17.70 16.38 6.18
N MET A 31 -16.78 15.50 6.57
CA MET A 31 -16.77 14.09 6.17
C MET A 31 -18.03 13.34 6.61
N TRP A 32 -18.63 13.70 7.75
CA TRP A 32 -19.91 13.09 8.18
C TRP A 32 -21.04 13.30 7.19
N ARG A 33 -20.98 14.39 6.39
CA ARG A 33 -21.97 14.69 5.33
C ARG A 33 -21.60 14.01 4.02
N VAL A 34 -20.32 13.98 3.66
CA VAL A 34 -19.83 13.43 2.39
C VAL A 34 -19.85 11.91 2.39
N LEU A 35 -19.40 11.30 3.48
CA LEU A 35 -19.28 9.84 3.66
C LEU A 35 -19.76 9.41 5.05
N PRO A 36 -21.07 9.48 5.35
CA PRO A 36 -21.60 9.22 6.68
C PRO A 36 -21.30 7.80 7.20
N GLU A 37 -21.45 6.78 6.36
CA GLU A 37 -21.16 5.38 6.73
C GLU A 37 -19.68 5.15 7.04
N PHE A 38 -18.80 5.82 6.30
CA PHE A 38 -17.36 5.77 6.54
C PHE A 38 -17.02 6.40 7.90
N VAL A 39 -17.61 7.54 8.22
CA VAL A 39 -17.38 8.23 9.49
C VAL A 39 -17.91 7.44 10.67
N GLN A 40 -19.02 6.71 10.53
CA GLN A 40 -19.49 5.78 11.58
C GLN A 40 -18.44 4.73 11.92
N LYS A 41 -17.71 4.22 10.91
CA LYS A 41 -16.63 3.24 11.12
C LYS A 41 -15.34 3.90 11.61
N TYR A 42 -15.08 5.14 11.19
CA TYR A 42 -13.86 5.89 11.50
C TYR A 42 -14.20 7.28 12.07
N PRO A 43 -14.65 7.39 13.34
CA PRO A 43 -15.13 8.65 13.95
C PRO A 43 -14.09 9.78 13.98
N ARG A 44 -12.80 9.45 13.87
CA ARG A 44 -11.72 10.46 13.81
C ARG A 44 -11.87 11.48 12.69
N TYR A 45 -12.59 11.13 11.62
CA TYR A 45 -12.82 12.00 10.46
C TYR A 45 -14.09 12.87 10.60
N GLU A 46 -14.89 12.70 11.63
CA GLU A 46 -16.21 13.35 11.74
C GLU A 46 -16.16 14.86 11.54
N LYS A 47 -15.20 15.52 12.20
CA LYS A 47 -15.04 16.98 12.15
C LYS A 47 -14.10 17.48 11.06
N MET A 48 -13.50 16.56 10.30
CA MET A 48 -12.58 16.90 9.21
C MET A 48 -13.37 17.28 7.96
N GLY A 49 -12.95 18.33 7.27
CA GLY A 49 -13.48 18.67 5.95
C GLY A 49 -12.84 17.80 4.85
N LEU A 50 -13.55 17.64 3.73
CA LEU A 50 -13.03 16.86 2.59
C LEU A 50 -11.73 17.43 2.05
N ALA A 51 -11.61 18.77 1.92
CA ALA A 51 -10.38 19.39 1.46
C ALA A 51 -9.24 19.24 2.48
N ASP A 52 -9.54 19.27 3.79
CA ASP A 52 -8.55 19.06 4.85
C ASP A 52 -8.00 17.64 4.80
N LEU A 53 -8.86 16.64 4.58
CA LEU A 53 -8.44 15.25 4.41
C LEU A 53 -7.54 15.08 3.18
N CYS A 54 -7.95 15.65 2.04
CA CYS A 54 -7.15 15.61 0.82
C CYS A 54 -5.78 16.29 1.01
N LEU A 55 -5.74 17.43 1.71
CA LEU A 55 -4.50 18.11 2.03
C LEU A 55 -3.57 17.25 2.91
N HIS A 56 -4.14 16.60 3.93
CA HIS A 56 -3.38 15.69 4.80
C HIS A 56 -2.76 14.54 4.00
N ILE A 57 -3.53 13.88 3.13
CA ILE A 57 -3.03 12.82 2.25
C ILE A 57 -1.94 13.34 1.31
N HIS A 58 -2.13 14.52 0.70
CA HIS A 58 -1.12 15.12 -0.18
C HIS A 58 0.17 15.48 0.56
N GLN A 59 0.09 15.91 1.81
CA GLN A 59 1.27 16.17 2.64
C GLN A 59 2.07 14.88 2.92
N LEU A 60 1.37 13.76 3.18
CA LEU A 60 2.02 12.45 3.31
C LEU A 60 2.68 12.02 2.00
N TYR A 61 2.00 12.17 0.88
CA TYR A 61 2.57 11.85 -0.44
C TYR A 61 3.79 12.72 -0.75
N ALA A 62 3.76 14.00 -0.42
CA ALA A 62 4.90 14.90 -0.60
C ALA A 62 6.08 14.54 0.33
N LYS A 63 5.79 14.20 1.60
CA LYS A 63 6.81 13.78 2.58
C LYS A 63 7.64 12.59 2.08
N PHE A 64 7.00 11.63 1.43
CA PHE A 64 7.65 10.42 0.92
C PHE A 64 8.03 10.49 -0.57
N ASP A 65 7.78 11.63 -1.23
CA ASP A 65 7.99 11.80 -2.68
C ASP A 65 7.39 10.64 -3.49
N ILE A 66 6.11 10.32 -3.20
CA ILE A 66 5.45 9.13 -3.73
C ILE A 66 5.38 9.11 -5.25
N ALA A 67 5.22 10.26 -5.89
CA ALA A 67 5.17 10.34 -7.34
C ALA A 67 6.47 9.80 -7.97
N ARG A 68 7.62 10.08 -7.34
CA ARG A 68 8.91 9.54 -7.75
C ARG A 68 9.11 8.10 -7.30
N LEU A 69 8.82 7.82 -6.02
CA LEU A 69 9.04 6.50 -5.43
C LEU A 69 8.26 5.40 -6.17
N THR A 70 7.00 5.63 -6.51
CA THR A 70 6.17 4.68 -7.27
C THR A 70 6.69 4.41 -8.69
N THR A 71 7.39 5.36 -9.29
CA THR A 71 8.05 5.15 -10.57
C THR A 71 9.37 4.41 -10.38
N GLU A 72 10.21 4.87 -9.45
CA GLU A 72 11.54 4.32 -9.21
C GLU A 72 11.51 2.88 -8.70
N VAL A 73 10.50 2.50 -7.92
CA VAL A 73 10.38 1.12 -7.40
C VAL A 73 10.25 0.09 -8.52
N TYR A 74 9.51 0.43 -9.60
CA TYR A 74 9.36 -0.46 -10.76
C TYR A 74 10.49 -0.36 -11.78
N LEU A 75 11.30 0.69 -11.72
CA LEU A 75 12.49 0.88 -12.57
C LEU A 75 13.78 0.46 -11.86
N SER A 76 13.71 0.12 -10.58
CA SER A 76 14.88 -0.32 -9.81
C SER A 76 15.32 -1.72 -10.23
N ASP A 77 16.62 -1.97 -10.15
CA ASP A 77 17.17 -3.29 -10.46
C ASP A 77 16.66 -4.32 -9.43
N MET A 78 15.92 -5.30 -9.93
CA MET A 78 15.53 -6.48 -9.17
C MET A 78 16.59 -7.54 -9.35
N VAL A 79 17.24 -7.97 -8.26
CA VAL A 79 18.33 -8.94 -8.29
C VAL A 79 17.78 -10.32 -7.93
N PRO A 80 17.58 -11.21 -8.93
CA PRO A 80 17.21 -12.59 -8.66
C PRO A 80 18.47 -13.37 -8.23
N VAL A 81 18.44 -13.97 -7.05
CA VAL A 81 19.54 -14.80 -6.52
C VAL A 81 19.22 -16.29 -6.56
N MET A 82 17.94 -16.63 -6.75
CA MET A 82 17.50 -18.01 -6.96
C MET A 82 16.24 -18.05 -7.82
N LYS A 83 15.89 -19.24 -8.32
CA LYS A 83 14.63 -19.41 -9.05
C LYS A 83 13.44 -19.27 -8.12
N PRO A 84 12.30 -18.74 -8.60
CA PRO A 84 11.09 -18.63 -7.79
C PRO A 84 10.63 -19.95 -7.19
N SER A 85 10.75 -21.07 -7.94
CA SER A 85 10.44 -22.41 -7.46
C SER A 85 11.30 -22.84 -6.27
N ASP A 86 12.59 -22.49 -6.31
CA ASP A 86 13.54 -22.87 -5.27
C ASP A 86 13.29 -22.02 -4.00
N ALA A 87 13.05 -20.71 -4.19
CA ALA A 87 12.67 -19.82 -3.09
C ALA A 87 11.38 -20.30 -2.41
N TYR A 88 10.37 -20.64 -3.19
CA TYR A 88 9.10 -21.15 -2.68
C TYR A 88 9.26 -22.49 -1.95
N ALA A 89 10.17 -23.37 -2.38
CA ALA A 89 10.45 -24.63 -1.71
C ALA A 89 10.94 -24.45 -0.25
N HIS A 90 11.55 -23.31 0.08
CA HIS A 90 11.95 -22.98 1.46
C HIS A 90 10.76 -22.90 2.42
N ILE A 91 9.58 -22.50 1.93
CA ILE A 91 8.35 -22.49 2.73
C ILE A 91 7.97 -23.92 3.13
N ALA A 92 7.94 -24.86 2.17
CA ALA A 92 7.61 -26.25 2.42
C ALA A 92 8.62 -26.93 3.35
N LEU A 93 9.89 -26.54 3.25
CA LEU A 93 10.97 -27.08 4.07
C LEU A 93 11.10 -26.37 5.44
N ARG A 94 10.26 -25.36 5.74
CA ARG A 94 10.33 -24.53 6.95
C ARG A 94 11.71 -23.88 7.17
N LYS A 95 12.35 -23.49 6.08
CA LYS A 95 13.63 -22.77 6.04
C LYS A 95 13.41 -21.28 5.73
N THR A 96 12.39 -20.72 6.34
CA THR A 96 12.03 -19.29 6.22
C THR A 96 12.17 -18.62 7.57
N GLU A 97 12.41 -17.34 7.56
CA GLU A 97 12.31 -16.48 8.73
C GLU A 97 11.43 -15.28 8.41
N ARG A 98 10.70 -14.85 9.43
CA ARG A 98 9.86 -13.65 9.33
C ARG A 98 10.68 -12.45 9.72
N VAL A 99 10.80 -11.48 8.81
CA VAL A 99 11.66 -10.30 8.95
C VAL A 99 10.81 -9.04 8.91
N GLU A 100 11.01 -8.14 9.86
CA GLU A 100 10.30 -6.86 9.90
C GLU A 100 10.75 -5.97 8.73
N ILE A 101 9.82 -5.13 8.21
CA ILE A 101 10.08 -4.32 7.02
C ILE A 101 11.30 -3.39 7.15
N ASP A 102 11.65 -2.99 8.37
CA ASP A 102 12.82 -2.15 8.61
C ASP A 102 14.16 -2.87 8.38
N GLU A 103 14.14 -4.22 8.42
CA GLU A 103 15.30 -5.10 8.30
C GLU A 103 15.32 -5.94 7.00
N LEU A 104 14.40 -5.62 6.06
CA LEU A 104 14.26 -6.39 4.81
C LEU A 104 15.34 -6.13 3.78
N GLU A 105 16.02 -4.98 3.82
CA GLU A 105 17.02 -4.63 2.82
C GLU A 105 18.13 -5.70 2.74
N GLY A 106 18.37 -6.23 1.53
CA GLY A 106 19.30 -7.31 1.29
C GLY A 106 18.76 -8.72 1.56
N ARG A 107 17.54 -8.87 2.07
CA ARG A 107 16.94 -10.19 2.32
C ARG A 107 16.32 -10.74 1.04
N VAL A 108 16.26 -12.06 0.93
CA VAL A 108 15.68 -12.78 -0.23
C VAL A 108 14.24 -13.17 0.07
N SER A 109 13.30 -12.70 -0.75
CA SER A 109 11.89 -13.00 -0.56
C SER A 109 11.56 -14.45 -0.94
N VAL A 110 10.73 -15.13 -0.15
CA VAL A 110 10.15 -16.43 -0.51
C VAL A 110 8.75 -16.31 -1.12
N GLY A 111 8.13 -15.15 -0.98
CA GLY A 111 6.80 -14.84 -1.47
C GLY A 111 6.78 -13.71 -2.49
N MET A 112 5.63 -13.53 -3.12
CA MET A 112 5.39 -12.37 -3.98
C MET A 112 4.93 -11.19 -3.11
N VAL A 113 5.52 -10.00 -3.33
CA VAL A 113 5.12 -8.77 -2.63
C VAL A 113 4.41 -7.87 -3.64
N THR A 114 3.11 -7.66 -3.43
CA THR A 114 2.26 -6.99 -4.40
C THR A 114 1.35 -5.96 -3.73
N PRO A 115 1.54 -4.66 -3.94
CA PRO A 115 0.59 -3.65 -3.48
C PRO A 115 -0.71 -3.70 -4.28
N TYR A 116 -1.82 -3.50 -3.59
CA TYR A 116 -3.12 -3.47 -4.22
C TYR A 116 -3.94 -2.25 -3.75
N PRO A 117 -4.32 -1.34 -4.64
CA PRO A 117 -3.98 -1.27 -6.08
C PRO A 117 -2.50 -0.92 -6.31
N PRO A 118 -1.91 -1.20 -7.52
CA PRO A 118 -2.56 -1.66 -8.76
C PRO A 118 -2.56 -3.19 -8.95
N GLY A 119 -1.92 -3.97 -8.08
CA GLY A 119 -1.78 -5.42 -8.24
C GLY A 119 -0.61 -5.82 -9.14
N ILE A 120 0.41 -4.97 -9.24
CA ILE A 120 1.66 -5.26 -9.95
C ILE A 120 2.70 -5.66 -8.90
N PRO A 121 3.33 -6.84 -9.02
CA PRO A 121 4.36 -7.26 -8.06
C PRO A 121 5.53 -6.29 -7.99
N LEU A 122 5.95 -5.96 -6.77
CA LEU A 122 7.22 -5.27 -6.50
C LEU A 122 8.38 -6.26 -6.46
N LEU A 123 8.11 -7.47 -5.96
CA LEU A 123 9.08 -8.55 -5.88
C LEU A 123 8.41 -9.88 -6.20
N VAL A 124 9.13 -10.78 -6.85
CA VAL A 124 8.78 -12.19 -6.98
C VAL A 124 9.69 -13.05 -6.09
N PRO A 125 9.29 -14.30 -5.78
CA PRO A 125 10.13 -15.18 -4.96
C PRO A 125 11.52 -15.36 -5.53
N GLY A 126 12.55 -15.29 -4.68
CA GLY A 126 13.96 -15.42 -5.08
C GLY A 126 14.66 -14.11 -5.42
N GLU A 127 13.93 -12.99 -5.41
CA GLU A 127 14.52 -11.65 -5.56
C GLU A 127 14.87 -11.03 -4.21
N VAL A 128 15.82 -10.11 -4.24
CA VAL A 128 16.33 -9.39 -3.08
C VAL A 128 15.52 -8.13 -2.83
N PHE A 129 15.11 -7.88 -1.60
CA PHE A 129 14.54 -6.61 -1.18
C PHE A 129 15.57 -5.50 -1.33
N ASN A 130 15.41 -4.66 -2.34
CA ASN A 130 16.23 -3.48 -2.51
C ASN A 130 15.69 -2.29 -1.70
N ARG A 131 16.49 -1.24 -1.56
CA ARG A 131 16.15 -0.05 -0.78
C ARG A 131 14.83 0.59 -1.22
N LYS A 132 14.53 0.65 -2.54
CA LYS A 132 13.32 1.30 -3.06
C LYS A 132 12.05 0.54 -2.66
N VAL A 133 12.09 -0.78 -2.69
CA VAL A 133 10.99 -1.62 -2.20
C VAL A 133 10.77 -1.39 -0.70
N VAL A 134 11.82 -1.40 0.08
CA VAL A 134 11.74 -1.16 1.54
C VAL A 134 11.17 0.23 1.84
N ASP A 135 11.63 1.27 1.13
CA ASP A 135 11.12 2.64 1.29
C ASP A 135 9.61 2.72 0.95
N TYR A 136 9.16 2.01 -0.09
CA TYR A 136 7.74 1.92 -0.43
C TYR A 136 6.93 1.22 0.68
N LEU A 137 7.43 0.13 1.24
CA LEU A 137 6.76 -0.58 2.33
C LEU A 137 6.66 0.28 3.60
N LYS A 138 7.71 1.05 3.91
CA LYS A 138 7.72 2.02 5.02
C LYS A 138 6.70 3.14 4.81
N PHE A 139 6.58 3.65 3.58
CA PHE A 139 5.52 4.58 3.22
C PHE A 139 4.14 3.95 3.46
N SER A 140 3.90 2.73 2.95
CA SER A 140 2.60 2.05 3.11
C SER A 140 2.22 1.88 4.58
N ARG A 141 3.18 1.47 5.44
CA ARG A 141 2.98 1.38 6.90
C ARG A 141 2.57 2.73 7.51
N GLU A 142 3.31 3.78 7.19
CA GLU A 142 3.06 5.13 7.72
C GLU A 142 1.70 5.66 7.24
N PHE A 143 1.39 5.49 5.96
CA PHE A 143 0.12 5.89 5.38
C PHE A 143 -1.06 5.18 6.05
N ASN A 144 -0.98 3.87 6.20
CA ASN A 144 -2.03 3.06 6.82
C ASN A 144 -2.25 3.48 8.30
N ALA A 145 -1.18 3.80 9.03
CA ALA A 145 -1.28 4.27 10.40
C ALA A 145 -1.96 5.65 10.51
N GLN A 146 -1.68 6.55 9.57
CA GLN A 146 -2.20 7.92 9.60
C GLN A 146 -3.59 8.06 8.95
N CYS A 147 -3.90 7.22 7.96
CA CYS A 147 -5.14 7.29 7.19
C CYS A 147 -5.95 5.99 7.25
N PRO A 148 -6.36 5.52 8.47
CA PRO A 148 -7.16 4.30 8.59
C PRO A 148 -8.48 4.45 7.83
N GLY A 149 -8.85 3.41 7.09
CA GLY A 149 -9.98 3.38 6.16
C GLY A 149 -9.59 3.69 4.71
N PHE A 150 -8.35 4.17 4.48
CA PHE A 150 -7.77 4.40 3.15
C PHE A 150 -6.52 3.54 2.91
N GLU A 151 -6.39 2.45 3.68
CA GLU A 151 -5.20 1.61 3.68
C GLU A 151 -4.87 1.09 2.27
N THR A 152 -3.57 1.05 1.98
CA THR A 152 -3.02 0.28 0.87
C THR A 152 -2.75 -1.14 1.37
N ASP A 153 -3.38 -2.12 0.76
CA ASP A 153 -3.08 -3.52 1.03
C ASP A 153 -1.83 -3.95 0.26
N VAL A 154 -0.90 -4.61 0.96
CA VAL A 154 0.31 -5.17 0.34
C VAL A 154 0.32 -6.67 0.59
N HIS A 155 -0.09 -7.42 -0.43
CA HIS A 155 -0.06 -8.87 -0.38
C HIS A 155 1.39 -9.38 -0.26
N GLY A 156 1.60 -10.38 0.56
CA GLY A 156 2.93 -10.91 0.88
C GLY A 156 3.53 -10.34 2.15
N LEU A 157 2.86 -9.36 2.78
CA LEU A 157 3.17 -8.92 4.14
C LEU A 157 2.20 -9.52 5.15
N VAL A 158 2.69 -9.73 6.35
CA VAL A 158 1.89 -10.12 7.52
C VAL A 158 1.92 -8.96 8.52
N GLY A 159 0.73 -8.44 8.87
CA GLY A 159 0.60 -7.41 9.89
C GLY A 159 0.32 -8.02 11.25
N GLU A 160 1.03 -7.58 12.28
CA GLU A 160 0.84 -7.99 13.67
C GLU A 160 0.75 -6.74 14.56
N LEU A 161 -0.20 -6.74 15.50
CA LEU A 161 -0.31 -5.67 16.49
C LEU A 161 0.74 -5.89 17.57
N GLY A 162 1.68 -4.96 17.69
CA GLY A 162 2.71 -5.02 18.72
C GLY A 162 2.24 -4.59 20.11
N ASP A 163 3.03 -4.88 21.12
CA ASP A 163 2.79 -4.47 22.51
C ASP A 163 2.80 -2.93 22.68
N ASP A 164 3.42 -2.24 21.75
CA ASP A 164 3.45 -0.77 21.65
C ASP A 164 2.15 -0.17 21.08
N GLY A 165 1.17 -1.03 20.72
CA GLY A 165 -0.10 -0.64 20.12
C GLY A 165 0.00 -0.23 18.66
N LYS A 166 1.12 -0.49 17.99
CA LYS A 166 1.32 -0.20 16.56
C LYS A 166 1.25 -1.48 15.72
N MET A 167 0.90 -1.31 14.46
CA MET A 167 0.98 -2.39 13.48
C MET A 167 2.42 -2.53 12.99
N HIS A 168 2.99 -3.72 13.19
CA HIS A 168 4.26 -4.15 12.63
C HIS A 168 4.00 -5.02 11.42
N TYR A 169 4.81 -4.86 10.39
CA TYR A 169 4.65 -5.61 9.15
C TYR A 169 5.92 -6.41 8.87
N TYR A 170 5.71 -7.64 8.44
CA TYR A 170 6.77 -8.62 8.22
C TYR A 170 6.62 -9.24 6.84
N ALA A 171 7.73 -9.65 6.24
CA ALA A 171 7.75 -10.53 5.08
C ALA A 171 8.50 -11.83 5.42
N ASP A 172 8.08 -12.92 4.79
CA ASP A 172 8.79 -14.18 4.90
C ASP A 172 9.98 -14.18 3.91
N CYS A 173 11.17 -14.42 4.45
CA CYS A 173 12.44 -14.43 3.73
C CYS A 173 13.13 -15.79 3.83
N VAL A 174 14.06 -16.08 2.94
CA VAL A 174 14.95 -17.23 3.04
C VAL A 174 15.80 -17.09 4.30
N GLN A 175 15.82 -18.14 5.13
CA GLN A 175 16.52 -18.12 6.41
C GLN A 175 18.03 -17.92 6.25
N GLY A 176 18.59 -16.97 6.97
CA GLY A 176 20.03 -16.74 7.08
C GLY A 176 20.70 -16.19 5.82
N GLN A 177 19.94 -15.88 4.73
CA GLN A 177 20.51 -15.27 3.54
C GLN A 177 20.38 -13.75 3.58
N LEU A 178 21.54 -13.10 3.63
CA LEU A 178 21.71 -11.72 3.17
C LEU A 178 22.31 -11.77 1.77
N SER A 179 21.89 -10.88 0.87
CA SER A 179 22.56 -10.68 -0.40
C SER A 179 24.02 -10.30 -0.18
N PRO A 180 24.96 -10.83 -0.97
CA PRO A 180 26.36 -10.43 -0.91
C PRO A 180 26.59 -8.97 -1.24
#